data_507ad43e5cbaf59e90f85e0b6d299502
#
_entry.id   507ad43e5cbaf59e90f85e0b6d299502
#
_cell.length_a   1.000
_cell.length_b   1.000
_cell.length_c   1.000
_cell.angle_alpha   90.00
_cell.angle_beta   90.00
_cell.angle_gamma   90.00
#
_symmetry.space_group_name_H-M   'P 1'
#
loop_
_entity.id
_entity.type
_entity.pdbx_description
1 polymer ?
#
loop_
_entity_poly.entity_id
_entity_poly.type
_entity_poly.pdbx_seq_one_letter_code
_entity_poly.pdbx_strand_id
1 'polypeptide(L)'
;IIKTRPMNSKRNFIYNFFLLSFFFIGCSNSTIEDELEMPPFNNETPSNSLCVAQFNIRYDTPEDGQYVWANRKTMAKEIITSHDFDIFGVNECLLNQLNDLLELKQYEYIGTGRDDGKEAGEFCPILYKKERVELLYHGQFWYSETPDKPSKSWNSFCNRICTWGKFKDKKTDKYFFFFSSQ
;
A
#
# COMPACT_ATOMS: atom_id res chain seq x y z
N ILE A 1 1.73 -27.85 53.72
CA ILE A 1 2.75 -26.82 54.03
C ILE A 1 3.94 -27.14 53.15
N ILE A 2 4.11 -26.44 52.02
CA ILE A 2 5.30 -26.56 51.17
C ILE A 2 6.00 -25.21 51.18
N LYS A 3 7.23 -25.19 51.74
CA LYS A 3 8.12 -24.03 51.74
C LYS A 3 8.80 -23.90 50.40
N THR A 4 8.65 -22.75 49.76
CA THR A 4 9.43 -22.34 48.58
C THR A 4 10.71 -21.63 49.04
N ARG A 5 11.87 -22.06 48.52
CA ARG A 5 13.18 -21.39 48.71
C ARG A 5 13.40 -20.40 47.55
N PRO A 6 13.98 -19.23 47.75
CA PRO A 6 14.40 -18.34 46.70
C PRO A 6 15.75 -18.78 46.11
N MET A 7 15.82 -18.88 44.80
CA MET A 7 17.09 -19.10 44.09
C MET A 7 17.71 -17.75 43.69
N ASN A 8 18.79 -17.44 44.35
CA ASN A 8 19.67 -16.32 44.02
C ASN A 8 20.81 -16.88 43.17
N SER A 9 20.91 -16.50 41.91
CA SER A 9 22.05 -16.85 41.07
C SER A 9 22.51 -15.63 40.30
N LYS A 10 23.55 -14.98 40.87
CA LYS A 10 24.37 -14.02 40.15
C LYS A 10 25.28 -14.78 39.21
N ARG A 11 25.06 -14.65 37.92
CA ARG A 11 25.99 -15.12 36.88
C ARG A 11 26.94 -13.97 36.52
N ASN A 12 28.17 -14.09 36.96
CA ASN A 12 29.29 -13.25 36.52
C ASN A 12 29.65 -13.61 35.08
N PHE A 13 29.51 -12.66 34.17
CA PHE A 13 30.04 -12.75 32.80
C PHE A 13 31.51 -12.25 32.86
N ILE A 14 32.45 -13.14 32.64
CA ILE A 14 33.86 -12.84 32.44
C ILE A 14 34.05 -12.49 30.98
N TYR A 15 34.37 -11.25 30.68
CA TYR A 15 34.80 -10.82 29.35
C TYR A 15 36.27 -11.21 29.15
N ASN A 16 36.50 -12.18 28.25
CA ASN A 16 37.86 -12.44 27.76
C ASN A 16 38.19 -11.41 26.67
N PHE A 17 39.12 -10.53 27.00
CA PHE A 17 39.72 -9.58 26.06
C PHE A 17 40.79 -10.32 25.25
N PHE A 18 40.49 -10.66 24.02
CA PHE A 18 41.49 -11.11 23.06
C PHE A 18 42.16 -9.90 22.42
N LEU A 19 43.43 -9.70 22.80
CA LEU A 19 44.32 -8.72 22.18
C LEU A 19 44.76 -9.27 20.80
N LEU A 20 44.20 -8.79 19.72
CA LEU A 20 44.67 -9.10 18.35
C LEU A 20 45.64 -8.00 17.92
N SER A 21 46.91 -8.35 17.82
CA SER A 21 47.97 -7.53 17.25
C SER A 21 47.74 -7.34 15.75
N PHE A 22 47.45 -6.11 15.32
CA PHE A 22 47.34 -5.77 13.90
C PHE A 22 48.72 -5.51 13.34
N PHE A 23 49.16 -6.38 12.45
CA PHE A 23 50.24 -6.09 11.49
C PHE A 23 49.73 -5.11 10.44
N PHE A 24 50.30 -3.92 10.42
CA PHE A 24 50.10 -2.97 9.32
C PHE A 24 50.89 -3.42 8.13
N ILE A 25 50.21 -4.02 7.12
CA ILE A 25 50.73 -4.10 5.78
C ILE A 25 50.09 -2.93 5.02
N GLY A 26 50.96 -1.99 4.64
CA GLY A 26 50.55 -0.86 3.82
C GLY A 26 50.06 -1.36 2.45
N CYS A 27 48.78 -1.13 2.18
CA CYS A 27 48.24 -1.16 0.81
C CYS A 27 47.71 0.24 0.49
N SER A 28 48.17 0.71 -0.66
CA SER A 28 47.86 1.96 -1.31
C SER A 28 46.36 2.26 -1.32
N ASN A 29 46.02 3.49 -0.96
CA ASN A 29 44.69 4.09 -1.16
C ASN A 29 44.28 3.97 -2.62
N SER A 30 43.36 3.06 -2.91
CA SER A 30 42.40 3.24 -3.99
C SER A 30 41.03 3.44 -3.32
N THR A 31 40.63 4.69 -3.19
CA THR A 31 39.26 5.09 -2.89
C THR A 31 38.41 4.67 -4.07
N ILE A 32 37.81 3.48 -3.96
CA ILE A 32 36.68 3.15 -4.82
C ILE A 32 35.47 3.77 -4.10
N GLU A 33 35.26 5.04 -4.33
CA GLU A 33 33.95 5.66 -4.25
C GLU A 33 33.22 5.22 -5.53
N ASP A 34 32.71 3.99 -5.56
CA ASP A 34 31.61 3.66 -6.44
C ASP A 34 30.39 4.44 -5.89
N GLU A 35 30.29 5.71 -6.25
CA GLU A 35 29.02 6.39 -6.31
C GLU A 35 28.16 5.56 -7.26
N LEU A 36 27.22 4.81 -6.68
CA LEU A 36 26.09 4.29 -7.42
C LEU A 36 25.32 5.52 -7.93
N GLU A 37 25.81 6.11 -9.03
CA GLU A 37 25.02 7.04 -9.81
C GLU A 37 23.77 6.27 -10.26
N MET A 38 22.67 6.47 -9.53
CA MET A 38 21.37 6.07 -10.05
C MET A 38 21.23 6.79 -11.40
N PRO A 39 20.92 6.05 -12.49
CA PRO A 39 20.71 6.71 -13.76
C PRO A 39 19.67 7.82 -13.57
N PRO A 40 19.85 8.99 -14.20
CA PRO A 40 18.92 10.07 -14.06
C PRO A 40 17.52 9.56 -14.32
N PHE A 41 16.62 9.79 -13.36
CA PHE A 41 15.22 9.42 -13.49
C PHE A 41 14.69 10.17 -14.72
N ASN A 42 14.64 9.48 -15.85
CA ASN A 42 14.14 10.06 -17.09
C ASN A 42 12.63 10.16 -16.89
N ASN A 43 12.15 11.37 -16.52
CA ASN A 43 10.72 11.67 -16.32
C ASN A 43 9.90 11.62 -17.62
N GLU A 44 10.49 11.20 -18.72
CA GLU A 44 9.76 10.92 -19.95
C GLU A 44 9.05 9.58 -19.83
N THR A 45 7.85 9.61 -19.27
CA THR A 45 6.94 8.46 -19.33
C THR A 45 6.77 8.09 -20.81
N PRO A 46 7.15 6.88 -21.26
CA PRO A 46 6.97 6.51 -22.66
C PRO A 46 5.54 6.77 -23.07
N SER A 47 5.34 7.36 -24.24
CA SER A 47 4.02 7.84 -24.68
C SER A 47 2.90 6.77 -24.65
N ASN A 48 3.26 5.50 -24.50
CA ASN A 48 2.37 4.34 -24.46
C ASN A 48 2.31 3.62 -23.09
N SER A 49 2.90 4.17 -22.02
CA SER A 49 2.81 3.60 -20.67
C SER A 49 1.52 4.04 -19.97
N LEU A 50 1.09 3.22 -18.99
CA LEU A 50 0.06 3.56 -18.01
C LEU A 50 0.75 4.06 -16.74
N CYS A 51 0.26 5.16 -16.19
CA CYS A 51 0.64 5.61 -14.85
C CYS A 51 -0.24 4.89 -13.82
N VAL A 52 0.39 4.01 -13.03
CA VAL A 52 -0.30 3.10 -12.09
C VAL A 52 0.14 3.40 -10.68
N ALA A 53 -0.78 3.35 -9.71
CA ALA A 53 -0.45 3.57 -8.31
C ALA A 53 -1.27 2.68 -7.36
N GLN A 54 -0.75 2.56 -6.13
CA GLN A 54 -1.50 2.06 -4.96
C GLN A 54 -1.33 3.10 -3.86
N PHE A 55 -2.46 3.55 -3.28
CA PHE A 55 -2.47 4.66 -2.34
C PHE A 55 -3.28 4.33 -1.09
N ASN A 56 -2.60 4.06 0.04
CA ASN A 56 -3.28 4.01 1.33
C ASN A 56 -3.53 5.45 1.80
N ILE A 57 -4.80 5.82 1.93
CA ILE A 57 -5.20 7.19 2.31
C ILE A 57 -5.50 7.34 3.80
N ARG A 58 -5.36 6.28 4.59
CA ARG A 58 -5.76 6.24 6.01
C ARG A 58 -7.26 6.55 6.17
N TYR A 59 -8.03 5.65 6.77
CA TYR A 59 -9.46 5.85 6.99
C TYR A 59 -9.74 7.10 7.83
N ASP A 60 -10.92 7.66 7.64
CA ASP A 60 -11.36 8.85 8.38
C ASP A 60 -11.73 8.47 9.81
N THR A 61 -10.98 9.01 10.76
CA THR A 61 -11.23 8.84 12.20
C THR A 61 -10.90 10.12 12.97
N PRO A 62 -11.72 10.52 13.96
CA PRO A 62 -11.43 11.67 14.80
C PRO A 62 -10.17 11.48 15.68
N GLU A 63 -9.72 10.24 15.86
CA GLU A 63 -8.50 9.92 16.63
C GLU A 63 -7.23 10.46 15.96
N ASP A 64 -7.26 10.77 14.68
CA ASP A 64 -6.13 11.35 13.94
C ASP A 64 -5.93 12.85 14.26
N GLY A 65 -6.78 13.48 15.10
CA GLY A 65 -6.60 14.85 15.58
C GLY A 65 -6.52 15.86 14.43
N GLN A 66 -5.40 16.59 14.34
CA GLN A 66 -5.21 17.56 13.25
C GLN A 66 -5.03 16.91 11.86
N TYR A 67 -4.81 15.60 11.80
CA TYR A 67 -4.64 14.84 10.56
C TYR A 67 -5.91 14.10 10.13
N VAL A 68 -7.07 14.49 10.62
CA VAL A 68 -8.36 13.96 10.16
C VAL A 68 -8.54 14.15 8.65
N TRP A 69 -9.36 13.32 8.04
CA TRP A 69 -9.56 13.32 6.59
C TRP A 69 -9.94 14.70 6.04
N ALA A 70 -10.80 15.43 6.73
CA ALA A 70 -11.21 16.78 6.34
C ALA A 70 -10.03 17.73 6.05
N ASN A 71 -8.91 17.57 6.78
CA ASN A 71 -7.70 18.36 6.62
C ASN A 71 -6.73 17.79 5.55
N ARG A 72 -6.84 16.50 5.21
CA ARG A 72 -5.94 15.80 4.29
C ARG A 72 -6.50 15.65 2.88
N LYS A 73 -7.81 15.69 2.70
CA LYS A 73 -8.47 15.37 1.43
C LYS A 73 -8.02 16.23 0.24
N THR A 74 -7.72 17.51 0.47
CA THR A 74 -7.21 18.39 -0.59
C THR A 74 -5.84 17.91 -1.06
N MET A 75 -4.92 17.66 -0.13
CA MET A 75 -3.59 17.13 -0.46
C MET A 75 -3.66 15.76 -1.15
N ALA A 76 -4.57 14.87 -0.71
CA ALA A 76 -4.75 13.58 -1.37
C ALA A 76 -5.19 13.73 -2.83
N LYS A 77 -6.14 14.63 -3.11
CA LYS A 77 -6.56 14.96 -4.47
C LYS A 77 -5.44 15.62 -5.30
N GLU A 78 -4.64 16.48 -4.70
CA GLU A 78 -3.48 17.11 -5.34
C GLU A 78 -2.42 16.08 -5.72
N ILE A 79 -2.14 15.09 -4.86
CA ILE A 79 -1.23 13.99 -5.19
C ILE A 79 -1.76 13.22 -6.41
N ILE A 80 -3.04 12.85 -6.42
CA ILE A 80 -3.64 12.10 -7.52
C ILE A 80 -3.56 12.90 -8.83
N THR A 81 -3.85 14.19 -8.78
CA THR A 81 -3.88 15.04 -9.99
C THR A 81 -2.49 15.40 -10.48
N SER A 82 -1.53 15.67 -9.57
CA SER A 82 -0.16 16.04 -9.95
C SER A 82 0.62 14.88 -10.58
N HIS A 83 0.35 13.64 -10.14
CA HIS A 83 0.95 12.43 -10.73
C HIS A 83 0.16 11.92 -11.93
N ASP A 84 -1.02 12.45 -12.16
CA ASP A 84 -1.88 12.15 -13.30
C ASP A 84 -2.14 10.64 -13.49
N PHE A 85 -2.41 9.90 -12.40
CA PHE A 85 -2.61 8.45 -12.43
C PHE A 85 -3.69 8.05 -13.44
N ASP A 86 -3.40 7.06 -14.26
CA ASP A 86 -4.39 6.49 -15.21
C ASP A 86 -5.31 5.48 -14.54
N ILE A 87 -4.75 4.69 -13.61
CA ILE A 87 -5.47 3.71 -12.80
C ILE A 87 -4.75 3.52 -11.47
N PHE A 88 -5.48 3.48 -10.37
CA PHE A 88 -4.89 3.28 -9.05
C PHE A 88 -5.86 2.60 -8.08
N GLY A 89 -5.29 1.82 -7.18
CA GLY A 89 -6.00 1.26 -6.04
C GLY A 89 -5.91 2.20 -4.83
N VAL A 90 -6.93 2.17 -3.99
CA VAL A 90 -6.94 2.92 -2.73
C VAL A 90 -7.20 1.95 -1.58
N ASN A 91 -6.46 2.10 -0.48
CA ASN A 91 -6.66 1.34 0.74
C ASN A 91 -7.17 2.23 1.87
N GLU A 92 -7.85 1.59 2.84
CA GLU A 92 -8.45 2.25 4.01
C GLU A 92 -9.45 3.35 3.63
N CYS A 93 -10.18 3.16 2.55
CA CYS A 93 -11.09 4.17 2.02
C CYS A 93 -12.50 3.95 2.56
N LEU A 94 -13.03 4.88 3.35
CA LEU A 94 -14.44 4.88 3.71
C LEU A 94 -15.29 5.53 2.62
N LEU A 95 -16.61 5.30 2.64
CA LEU A 95 -17.52 5.81 1.61
C LEU A 95 -17.44 7.34 1.46
N ASN A 96 -17.36 8.09 2.56
CA ASN A 96 -17.23 9.55 2.52
C ASN A 96 -15.91 9.99 1.85
N GLN A 97 -14.82 9.28 2.09
CA GLN A 97 -13.54 9.55 1.46
C GLN A 97 -13.58 9.22 -0.05
N LEU A 98 -14.21 8.10 -0.41
CA LEU A 98 -14.42 7.74 -1.82
C LEU A 98 -15.23 8.81 -2.55
N ASN A 99 -16.30 9.31 -1.93
CA ASN A 99 -17.13 10.38 -2.50
C ASN A 99 -16.33 11.68 -2.71
N ASP A 100 -15.44 12.04 -1.76
CA ASP A 100 -14.54 13.19 -1.91
C ASP A 100 -13.53 12.99 -3.06
N LEU A 101 -13.01 11.76 -3.26
CA LEU A 101 -12.13 11.46 -4.39
C LEU A 101 -12.85 11.52 -5.74
N LEU A 102 -14.13 11.12 -5.79
CA LEU A 102 -14.98 11.17 -7.00
C LEU A 102 -15.41 12.59 -7.40
N GLU A 103 -15.04 13.61 -6.63
CA GLU A 103 -15.09 15.00 -7.10
C GLU A 103 -14.14 15.23 -8.28
N LEU A 104 -13.09 14.39 -8.40
CA LEU A 104 -12.21 14.32 -9.57
C LEU A 104 -12.93 13.62 -10.74
N LYS A 105 -13.72 14.37 -11.50
CA LYS A 105 -14.69 13.87 -12.50
C LYS A 105 -14.12 13.05 -13.64
N GLN A 106 -12.81 13.05 -13.84
CA GLN A 106 -12.12 12.21 -14.82
C GLN A 106 -12.05 10.73 -14.42
N TYR A 107 -12.29 10.41 -13.12
CA TYR A 107 -12.24 9.04 -12.62
C TYR A 107 -13.64 8.43 -12.47
N GLU A 108 -13.70 7.14 -12.76
CA GLU A 108 -14.72 6.20 -12.32
C GLU A 108 -14.10 5.19 -11.37
N TYR A 109 -14.92 4.37 -10.70
CA TYR A 109 -14.41 3.39 -9.76
C TYR A 109 -15.17 2.08 -9.80
N ILE A 110 -14.53 1.03 -9.26
CA ILE A 110 -15.13 -0.26 -8.91
C ILE A 110 -14.73 -0.63 -7.47
N GLY A 111 -15.55 -1.44 -6.83
CA GLY A 111 -15.36 -1.92 -5.45
C GLY A 111 -16.51 -1.54 -4.56
N THR A 112 -16.65 -2.27 -3.46
CA THR A 112 -17.68 -2.10 -2.44
C THR A 112 -17.08 -2.19 -1.05
N GLY A 113 -17.84 -1.80 -0.03
CA GLY A 113 -17.43 -1.88 1.37
C GLY A 113 -17.25 -3.33 1.83
N ARG A 114 -16.22 -3.57 2.63
CA ARG A 114 -15.81 -4.92 3.06
C ARG A 114 -16.76 -5.59 4.03
N ASP A 115 -17.60 -4.82 4.75
CA ASP A 115 -18.39 -5.35 5.85
C ASP A 115 -19.76 -5.89 5.40
N ASP A 116 -20.34 -5.31 4.36
CA ASP A 116 -21.66 -5.70 3.84
C ASP A 116 -21.68 -5.99 2.33
N GLY A 117 -20.56 -5.77 1.63
CA GLY A 117 -20.48 -5.89 0.18
C GLY A 117 -21.21 -4.78 -0.55
N LYS A 118 -21.50 -3.66 0.13
CA LYS A 118 -22.19 -2.48 -0.41
C LYS A 118 -21.43 -1.20 -0.02
N GLU A 119 -21.79 -0.59 1.11
CA GLU A 119 -21.30 0.73 1.54
C GLU A 119 -20.61 0.71 2.90
N ALA A 120 -20.73 -0.38 3.67
CA ALA A 120 -20.19 -0.45 5.02
C ALA A 120 -18.74 -0.92 5.06
N GLY A 121 -17.97 -0.31 5.96
CA GLY A 121 -16.56 -0.61 6.20
C GLY A 121 -15.62 0.03 5.18
N GLU A 122 -14.35 -0.35 5.25
CA GLU A 122 -13.34 0.15 4.33
C GLU A 122 -13.48 -0.51 2.96
N PHE A 123 -13.29 0.29 1.92
CA PHE A 123 -13.19 -0.14 0.54
C PHE A 123 -11.72 -0.37 0.17
N CYS A 124 -11.50 -1.20 -0.84
CA CYS A 124 -10.27 -1.25 -1.63
C CYS A 124 -10.62 -0.89 -3.09
N PRO A 125 -11.11 0.31 -3.37
CA PRO A 125 -11.60 0.64 -4.69
C PRO A 125 -10.45 0.76 -5.68
N ILE A 126 -10.76 0.52 -6.95
CA ILE A 126 -9.91 0.84 -8.09
C ILE A 126 -10.53 2.04 -8.80
N LEU A 127 -9.80 3.14 -8.83
CA LEU A 127 -10.18 4.32 -9.60
C LEU A 127 -9.42 4.35 -10.92
N TYR A 128 -10.08 4.72 -12.00
CA TYR A 128 -9.48 4.74 -13.32
C TYR A 128 -10.00 5.90 -14.16
N LYS A 129 -9.13 6.48 -14.99
CA LYS A 129 -9.53 7.49 -15.97
C LYS A 129 -10.33 6.85 -17.09
N LYS A 130 -11.61 7.17 -17.18
CA LYS A 130 -12.52 6.65 -18.21
C LYS A 130 -12.08 6.97 -19.65
N GLU A 131 -11.34 8.07 -19.82
CA GLU A 131 -10.82 8.43 -21.16
C GLU A 131 -9.60 7.58 -21.56
N ARG A 132 -8.89 7.02 -20.58
CA ARG A 132 -7.65 6.27 -20.79
C ARG A 132 -7.82 4.77 -20.77
N VAL A 133 -8.68 4.25 -19.91
CA VAL A 133 -8.93 2.81 -19.76
C VAL A 133 -10.42 2.51 -19.83
N GLU A 134 -10.74 1.36 -20.40
CA GLU A 134 -12.08 0.79 -20.49
C GLU A 134 -12.20 -0.40 -19.54
N LEU A 135 -13.18 -0.37 -18.66
CA LEU A 135 -13.52 -1.49 -17.79
C LEU A 135 -14.33 -2.53 -18.58
N LEU A 136 -13.87 -3.78 -18.59
CA LEU A 136 -14.55 -4.89 -19.29
C LEU A 136 -15.28 -5.81 -18.32
N TYR A 137 -14.61 -6.23 -17.25
CA TYR A 137 -15.16 -7.09 -16.20
C TYR A 137 -14.58 -6.67 -14.88
N HIS A 138 -15.33 -6.87 -13.79
CA HIS A 138 -14.84 -6.62 -12.44
C HIS A 138 -15.49 -7.56 -11.45
N GLY A 139 -14.88 -7.65 -10.28
CA GLY A 139 -15.42 -8.39 -9.16
C GLY A 139 -14.73 -7.99 -7.87
N GLN A 140 -15.23 -8.56 -6.80
CA GLN A 140 -14.66 -8.44 -5.48
C GLN A 140 -14.77 -9.79 -4.78
N PHE A 141 -13.78 -10.13 -3.97
CA PHE A 141 -13.85 -11.32 -3.12
C PHE A 141 -13.26 -11.02 -1.74
N TRP A 142 -13.66 -11.82 -0.78
CA TRP A 142 -13.15 -11.79 0.58
C TRP A 142 -12.07 -12.84 0.76
N TYR A 143 -11.01 -12.49 1.47
CA TYR A 143 -9.98 -13.44 1.88
C TYR A 143 -10.54 -14.31 3.02
N SER A 144 -11.30 -15.32 2.65
CA SER A 144 -11.97 -16.23 3.57
C SER A 144 -12.27 -17.57 2.88
N GLU A 145 -12.77 -18.54 3.65
CA GLU A 145 -13.27 -19.81 3.11
C GLU A 145 -14.57 -19.65 2.30
N THR A 146 -15.23 -18.49 2.40
CA THR A 146 -16.42 -18.12 1.62
C THR A 146 -16.21 -16.80 0.90
N PRO A 147 -15.37 -16.78 -0.17
CA PRO A 147 -14.89 -15.57 -0.79
C PRO A 147 -15.94 -14.73 -1.53
N ASP A 148 -17.09 -15.29 -1.80
CA ASP A 148 -18.19 -14.71 -2.59
C ASP A 148 -19.14 -13.83 -1.74
N LYS A 149 -18.92 -13.74 -0.45
CA LYS A 149 -19.74 -12.93 0.48
C LYS A 149 -18.91 -12.36 1.63
N PRO A 150 -19.41 -11.26 2.28
CA PRO A 150 -18.75 -10.68 3.43
C PRO A 150 -18.47 -11.71 4.52
N SER A 151 -17.19 -11.99 4.75
CA SER A 151 -16.76 -13.01 5.69
C SER A 151 -15.27 -12.85 6.01
N LYS A 152 -14.85 -13.48 7.11
CA LYS A 152 -13.44 -13.59 7.51
C LYS A 152 -13.13 -15.02 7.94
N SER A 153 -11.88 -15.43 7.76
CA SER A 153 -11.35 -16.73 8.16
C SER A 153 -9.94 -16.58 8.75
N TRP A 154 -9.36 -17.69 9.18
CA TRP A 154 -7.95 -17.79 9.62
C TRP A 154 -7.58 -16.80 10.73
N ASN A 155 -8.49 -16.52 11.67
CA ASN A 155 -8.32 -15.56 12.77
C ASN A 155 -8.03 -14.12 12.32
N SER A 156 -8.43 -13.71 11.12
CA SER A 156 -8.34 -12.33 10.68
C SER A 156 -9.12 -11.43 11.64
N PHE A 157 -8.53 -10.29 12.01
CA PHE A 157 -9.17 -9.29 12.88
C PHE A 157 -10.46 -8.74 12.27
N CYS A 158 -10.44 -8.46 10.97
CA CYS A 158 -11.56 -7.92 10.20
C CYS A 158 -11.69 -8.63 8.85
N ASN A 159 -12.75 -8.35 8.13
CA ASN A 159 -12.88 -8.77 6.73
C ASN A 159 -11.75 -8.17 5.91
N ARG A 160 -11.14 -8.98 5.06
CA ARG A 160 -10.12 -8.58 4.10
C ARG A 160 -10.63 -8.83 2.71
N ILE A 161 -10.43 -7.88 1.81
CA ILE A 161 -11.01 -7.92 0.47
C ILE A 161 -9.97 -7.68 -0.62
N CYS A 162 -10.31 -8.16 -1.80
CA CYS A 162 -9.65 -7.80 -3.04
C CYS A 162 -10.71 -7.37 -4.06
N THR A 163 -10.60 -6.15 -4.52
CA THR A 163 -11.30 -5.66 -5.71
C THR A 163 -10.41 -5.92 -6.93
N TRP A 164 -10.99 -6.40 -8.01
CA TRP A 164 -10.24 -6.61 -9.25
C TRP A 164 -11.04 -6.18 -10.47
N GLY A 165 -10.34 -5.81 -11.52
CA GLY A 165 -10.94 -5.51 -12.80
C GLY A 165 -10.07 -5.98 -13.96
N LYS A 166 -10.71 -6.37 -15.07
CA LYS A 166 -10.09 -6.53 -16.37
C LYS A 166 -10.34 -5.27 -17.17
N PHE A 167 -9.27 -4.67 -17.61
CA PHE A 167 -9.28 -3.40 -18.31
C PHE A 167 -8.65 -3.52 -19.69
N LYS A 168 -9.02 -2.59 -20.58
CA LYS A 168 -8.38 -2.36 -21.87
C LYS A 168 -7.75 -0.97 -21.84
N ASP A 169 -6.48 -0.89 -22.16
CA ASP A 169 -5.81 0.36 -22.45
C ASP A 169 -6.26 0.88 -23.81
N LYS A 170 -7.02 1.97 -23.84
CA LYS A 170 -7.56 2.56 -25.06
C LYS A 170 -6.50 3.08 -26.02
N LYS A 171 -5.30 3.38 -25.53
CA LYS A 171 -4.20 3.91 -26.33
C LYS A 171 -3.42 2.83 -27.06
N THR A 172 -3.25 1.66 -26.42
CA THR A 172 -2.44 0.57 -26.94
C THR A 172 -3.25 -0.65 -27.37
N ASP A 173 -4.56 -0.66 -27.15
CA ASP A 173 -5.49 -1.80 -27.34
C ASP A 173 -5.14 -3.05 -26.51
N LYS A 174 -4.22 -2.92 -25.53
CA LYS A 174 -3.80 -4.04 -24.69
C LYS A 174 -4.72 -4.25 -23.50
N TYR A 175 -4.85 -5.51 -23.10
CA TYR A 175 -5.64 -5.92 -21.95
C TYR A 175 -4.76 -6.20 -20.76
N PHE A 176 -5.27 -5.87 -19.56
CA PHE A 176 -4.57 -6.15 -18.30
C PHE A 176 -5.57 -6.36 -17.16
N PHE A 177 -5.12 -6.97 -16.09
CA PHE A 177 -5.85 -7.04 -14.83
C PHE A 177 -5.22 -6.11 -13.82
N PHE A 178 -6.05 -5.48 -13.01
CA PHE A 178 -5.61 -4.69 -11.87
C PHE A 178 -6.32 -5.19 -10.61
N PHE A 179 -5.56 -5.30 -9.51
CA PHE A 179 -6.04 -5.78 -8.23
C PHE A 179 -5.70 -4.76 -7.15
N SER A 180 -6.66 -4.45 -6.29
CA SER A 180 -6.50 -3.61 -5.09
C SER A 180 -6.96 -4.42 -3.89
N SER A 181 -6.08 -4.61 -2.91
CA SER A 181 -6.37 -5.49 -1.77
C SER A 181 -5.79 -4.96 -0.46
N GLN A 182 -6.42 -5.36 0.63
CA GLN A 182 -5.98 -5.05 1.99
C GLN A 182 -6.31 -6.22 2.93
#